data_4b332d6297e9ac55bc36883f92c29152
#
_entry.id   4b332d6297e9ac55bc36883f92c29152
#
_cell.length_a   1.000
_cell.length_b   1.000
_cell.length_c   1.000
_cell.angle_alpha   90.00
_cell.angle_beta   90.00
_cell.angle_gamma   90.00
#
_symmetry.space_group_name_H-M   'P 1'
#
loop_
_entity.id
_entity.type
_entity.pdbx_description
1 polymer ?
#
loop_
_entity_poly.entity_id
_entity_poly.type
_entity_poly.pdbx_seq_one_letter_code
_entity_poly.pdbx_strand_id
1 'polypeptide(L)'
;MAARDETYNYPRFKMSNYELGYFPGPKAGEDVDYDYTLTDLDGNLVRLSDYKGRWLVVESGSLTCPMYVKNVKPFAKLKEKYSDVEWLVVYVREAHPGERSHQAKTIDEKIAYAKRNRFDYNEQRKIAVDDVKGTWHHNWGLLPNTVYVINPDGK
;
A
#
# COMPACT_ATOMS: atom_id res chain seq x y z
N MET A 1 9.59 10.10 -15.01
CA MET A 1 8.41 9.61 -14.23
C MET A 1 7.36 8.91 -15.10
N ALA A 2 7.05 9.36 -16.30
CA ALA A 2 6.12 8.67 -17.23
C ALA A 2 6.54 7.22 -17.54
N ALA A 3 7.82 6.96 -17.73
CA ALA A 3 8.34 5.63 -18.03
C ALA A 3 8.06 4.58 -16.94
N ARG A 4 7.95 4.97 -15.67
CA ARG A 4 7.62 4.04 -14.58
C ARG A 4 6.16 3.62 -14.54
N ASP A 5 5.25 4.49 -14.94
CA ASP A 5 3.84 4.15 -15.03
C ASP A 5 3.58 3.11 -16.12
N GLU A 6 4.26 3.24 -17.25
CA GLU A 6 4.18 2.27 -18.33
C GLU A 6 4.85 0.95 -17.96
N THR A 7 5.98 1.00 -17.24
CA THR A 7 6.69 -0.22 -16.81
C THR A 7 5.98 -0.98 -15.70
N TYR A 8 5.09 -0.34 -14.92
CA TYR A 8 4.30 -1.02 -13.90
C TYR A 8 3.21 -1.91 -14.50
N ASN A 9 2.72 -1.60 -15.70
CA ASN A 9 1.73 -2.38 -16.44
C ASN A 9 2.41 -3.34 -17.42
N TYR A 10 2.94 -4.45 -16.96
CA TYR A 10 3.64 -5.44 -17.76
C TYR A 10 2.88 -6.78 -17.82
N PRO A 11 2.94 -7.52 -18.95
CA PRO A 11 2.27 -8.81 -19.08
C PRO A 11 2.97 -9.93 -18.29
N ARG A 12 4.27 -9.77 -18.00
CA ARG A 12 5.07 -10.70 -17.19
C ARG A 12 6.08 -9.93 -16.37
N PHE A 13 6.28 -10.38 -15.12
CA PHE A 13 7.28 -9.79 -14.25
C PHE A 13 8.72 -9.96 -14.78
N LYS A 14 9.47 -8.88 -14.75
CA LYS A 14 10.92 -8.86 -14.95
C LYS A 14 11.56 -7.89 -13.96
N MET A 15 12.69 -8.25 -13.37
CA MET A 15 13.41 -7.35 -12.44
C MET A 15 13.76 -6.01 -13.10
N SER A 16 14.02 -6.00 -14.41
CA SER A 16 14.28 -4.77 -15.18
C SER A 16 13.08 -3.80 -15.24
N ASN A 17 11.88 -4.23 -14.85
CA ASN A 17 10.72 -3.34 -14.72
C ASN A 17 10.84 -2.36 -13.55
N TYR A 18 11.78 -2.58 -12.64
CA TYR A 18 12.00 -1.74 -11.46
C TYR A 18 13.37 -1.11 -11.47
N GLU A 19 13.41 0.19 -11.32
CA GLU A 19 14.65 0.92 -11.05
C GLU A 19 14.94 0.89 -9.55
N LEU A 20 15.67 -0.11 -9.10
CA LEU A 20 15.95 -0.33 -7.68
C LEU A 20 16.78 0.80 -7.03
N GLY A 21 17.43 1.64 -7.81
CA GLY A 21 18.21 2.78 -7.30
C GLY A 21 17.40 4.05 -7.03
N TYR A 22 16.13 4.09 -7.42
CA TYR A 22 15.28 5.26 -7.24
C TYR A 22 14.12 4.95 -6.31
N PHE A 23 14.07 5.65 -5.18
CA PHE A 23 13.03 5.52 -4.19
C PHE A 23 12.49 6.91 -3.83
N PRO A 24 11.33 7.32 -4.37
CA PRO A 24 10.76 8.65 -4.13
C PRO A 24 10.05 8.79 -2.77
N GLY A 25 9.92 7.71 -2.01
CA GLY A 25 9.27 7.72 -0.71
C GLY A 25 10.08 8.40 0.38
N PRO A 26 9.46 8.69 1.54
CA PRO A 26 10.15 9.26 2.69
C PRO A 26 11.26 8.32 3.17
N LYS A 27 12.39 8.89 3.55
CA LYS A 27 13.54 8.16 4.10
C LYS A 27 13.51 8.18 5.62
N ALA A 28 14.20 7.24 6.23
CA ALA A 28 14.30 7.17 7.67
C ALA A 28 14.80 8.51 8.26
N GLY A 29 14.05 9.04 9.23
CA GLY A 29 14.34 10.32 9.89
C GLY A 29 13.77 11.56 9.19
N GLU A 30 13.21 11.43 8.00
CA GLU A 30 12.50 12.52 7.32
C GLU A 30 11.07 12.66 7.87
N ASP A 31 10.52 13.86 7.79
CA ASP A 31 9.14 14.13 8.15
C ASP A 31 8.19 13.49 7.13
N VAL A 32 7.18 12.80 7.65
CA VAL A 32 6.15 12.18 6.83
C VAL A 32 5.11 13.21 6.40
N ASP A 33 4.82 13.25 5.13
CA ASP A 33 3.65 13.96 4.62
C ASP A 33 2.37 13.15 4.88
N TYR A 34 1.47 13.72 5.69
CA TYR A 34 0.18 13.13 6.03
C TYR A 34 -0.99 13.68 5.21
N ASP A 35 -0.75 14.54 4.24
CA ASP A 35 -1.82 15.17 3.45
C ASP A 35 -2.32 14.23 2.34
N TYR A 36 -2.83 13.08 2.76
CA TYR A 36 -3.45 12.10 1.89
C TYR A 36 -4.83 11.70 2.42
N THR A 37 -5.79 11.66 1.50
CA THR A 37 -7.10 11.10 1.74
C THR A 37 -7.27 9.85 0.89
N LEU A 38 -7.51 8.74 1.56
CA LEU A 38 -7.71 7.42 0.99
C LEU A 38 -9.18 7.01 1.16
N THR A 39 -9.56 5.85 0.66
CA THR A 39 -10.93 5.34 0.78
C THR A 39 -10.91 3.98 1.47
N ASP A 40 -11.77 3.77 2.47
CA ASP A 40 -11.90 2.45 3.08
C ASP A 40 -12.71 1.47 2.21
N LEU A 41 -12.88 0.25 2.70
CA LEU A 41 -13.58 -0.79 1.95
C LEU A 41 -15.10 -0.54 1.83
N ASP A 42 -15.65 0.37 2.62
CA ASP A 42 -17.06 0.75 2.60
C ASP A 42 -17.31 2.06 1.82
N GLY A 43 -16.24 2.64 1.27
CA GLY A 43 -16.29 3.87 0.48
C GLY A 43 -16.16 5.16 1.31
N ASN A 44 -15.88 5.05 2.62
CA ASN A 44 -15.68 6.22 3.47
C ASN A 44 -14.26 6.76 3.34
N LEU A 45 -14.10 8.06 3.59
CA LEU A 45 -12.79 8.70 3.57
C LEU A 45 -11.94 8.31 4.78
N VAL A 46 -10.68 8.02 4.54
CA VAL A 46 -9.63 7.76 5.54
C VAL A 46 -8.53 8.79 5.35
N ARG A 47 -8.37 9.67 6.30
CA ARG A 47 -7.30 10.67 6.27
C ARG A 47 -6.06 10.11 6.96
N LEU A 48 -4.93 10.15 6.27
CA LEU A 48 -3.66 9.72 6.88
C LEU A 48 -3.29 10.60 8.09
N SER A 49 -3.68 11.87 8.07
CA SER A 49 -3.51 12.80 9.19
C SER A 49 -4.18 12.38 10.49
N ASP A 50 -5.18 11.49 10.46
CA ASP A 50 -5.85 10.98 11.66
C ASP A 50 -4.92 10.08 12.50
N TYR A 51 -3.78 9.66 11.94
CA TYR A 51 -2.76 8.85 12.62
C TYR A 51 -1.61 9.66 13.23
N LYS A 52 -1.60 10.99 13.08
CA LYS A 52 -0.56 11.84 13.70
C LYS A 52 -0.49 11.65 15.21
N GLY A 53 0.72 11.70 15.75
CA GLY A 53 0.96 11.57 17.19
C GLY A 53 0.92 10.14 17.73
N ARG A 54 0.83 9.14 16.86
CA ARG A 54 0.79 7.73 17.23
C ARG A 54 1.85 6.92 16.49
N TRP A 55 2.27 5.81 17.06
CA TRP A 55 3.02 4.82 16.32
C TRP A 55 2.13 4.22 15.22
N LEU A 56 2.61 4.23 13.99
CA LEU A 56 1.89 3.72 12.83
C LEU A 56 2.80 2.85 11.99
N VAL A 57 2.35 1.64 11.68
CA VAL A 57 2.96 0.79 10.66
C VAL A 57 2.08 0.81 9.42
N VAL A 58 2.63 1.32 8.32
CA VAL A 58 1.97 1.38 7.01
C VAL A 58 2.65 0.39 6.07
N GLU A 59 1.88 -0.48 5.46
CA GLU A 59 2.36 -1.37 4.40
C GLU A 59 1.58 -1.12 3.11
N SER A 60 2.30 -0.90 2.01
CA SER A 60 1.69 -0.93 0.69
C SER A 60 1.56 -2.35 0.18
N GLY A 61 0.49 -2.64 -0.52
CA GLY A 61 0.27 -3.96 -1.06
C GLY A 61 -0.87 -4.05 -2.07
N SER A 62 -0.98 -5.20 -2.69
CA SER A 62 -2.08 -5.53 -3.59
C SER A 62 -2.37 -7.02 -3.56
N LEU A 63 -3.57 -7.39 -4.03
CA LEU A 63 -4.03 -8.78 -4.14
C LEU A 63 -3.02 -9.69 -4.87
N THR A 64 -2.28 -9.13 -5.82
CA THR A 64 -1.39 -9.86 -6.71
C THR A 64 0.10 -9.79 -6.31
N CYS A 65 0.43 -9.09 -5.21
CA CYS A 65 1.81 -8.94 -4.76
C CYS A 65 2.24 -10.09 -3.82
N PRO A 66 3.12 -11.01 -4.24
CA PRO A 66 3.56 -12.12 -3.39
C PRO A 66 4.27 -11.68 -2.11
N MET A 67 5.00 -10.57 -2.16
CA MET A 67 5.73 -10.04 -1.00
C MET A 67 4.76 -9.56 0.07
N TYR A 68 3.74 -8.81 -0.31
CA TYR A 68 2.67 -8.39 0.59
C TYR A 68 1.94 -9.61 1.19
N VAL A 69 1.52 -10.56 0.35
CA VAL A 69 0.79 -11.76 0.80
C VAL A 69 1.56 -12.56 1.85
N LYS A 70 2.88 -12.68 1.71
CA LYS A 70 3.74 -13.33 2.71
C LYS A 70 3.73 -12.62 4.07
N ASN A 71 3.53 -11.30 4.07
CA ASN A 71 3.56 -10.49 5.29
C ASN A 71 2.25 -10.54 6.09
N VAL A 72 1.13 -10.95 5.49
CA VAL A 72 -0.19 -10.90 6.13
C VAL A 72 -0.20 -11.64 7.47
N LYS A 73 0.22 -12.90 7.49
CA LYS A 73 0.24 -13.71 8.73
C LYS A 73 1.25 -13.21 9.77
N PRO A 74 2.52 -12.93 9.43
CA PRO A 74 3.45 -12.34 10.40
C PRO A 74 2.95 -11.02 10.99
N PHE A 75 2.38 -10.15 10.17
CA PHE A 75 1.91 -8.84 10.64
C PHE A 75 0.63 -8.94 11.48
N ALA A 76 -0.23 -9.92 11.25
CA ALA A 76 -1.35 -10.19 12.14
C ALA A 76 -0.86 -10.51 13.56
N LYS A 77 0.18 -11.35 13.71
CA LYS A 77 0.80 -11.66 15.00
C LYS A 77 1.47 -10.45 15.65
N LEU A 78 2.14 -9.61 14.85
CA LEU A 78 2.74 -8.38 15.36
C LEU A 78 1.68 -7.39 15.83
N LYS A 79 0.57 -7.27 15.12
CA LYS A 79 -0.57 -6.44 15.51
C LYS A 79 -1.16 -6.87 16.86
N GLU A 80 -1.29 -8.17 17.09
CA GLU A 80 -1.73 -8.70 18.38
C GLU A 80 -0.74 -8.38 19.51
N LYS A 81 0.56 -8.51 19.23
CA LYS A 81 1.64 -8.25 20.19
C LYS A 81 1.79 -6.76 20.53
N TYR A 82 1.61 -5.88 19.55
CA TYR A 82 1.77 -4.43 19.67
C TYR A 82 0.42 -3.73 19.48
N SER A 83 -0.47 -3.91 20.46
CA SER A 83 -1.85 -3.40 20.41
C SER A 83 -1.98 -1.88 20.53
N ASP A 84 -0.91 -1.21 20.97
CA ASP A 84 -0.80 0.25 21.08
C ASP A 84 -0.28 0.92 19.79
N VAL A 85 0.08 0.11 18.79
CA VAL A 85 0.51 0.57 17.46
C VAL A 85 -0.65 0.50 16.49
N GLU A 86 -0.81 1.54 15.69
CA GLU A 86 -1.76 1.56 14.57
C GLU A 86 -1.18 0.78 13.37
N TRP A 87 -2.04 0.02 12.70
CA TRP A 87 -1.66 -0.81 11.57
C TRP A 87 -2.54 -0.53 10.36
N LEU A 88 -1.94 -0.08 9.28
CA LEU A 88 -2.63 0.30 8.05
C LEU A 88 -2.03 -0.41 6.84
N VAL A 89 -2.87 -1.01 6.03
CA VAL A 89 -2.52 -1.44 4.68
C VAL A 89 -3.04 -0.37 3.72
N VAL A 90 -2.17 0.17 2.88
CA VAL A 90 -2.59 0.99 1.75
C VAL A 90 -2.61 0.11 0.51
N TYR A 91 -3.81 -0.13 -0.01
CA TYR A 91 -4.01 -0.89 -1.24
C TYR A 91 -3.64 -0.01 -2.43
N VAL A 92 -2.53 -0.34 -3.07
CA VAL A 92 -1.95 0.43 -4.16
C VAL A 92 -2.29 -0.18 -5.53
N ARG A 93 -1.53 0.13 -6.55
CA ARG A 93 -1.69 -0.46 -7.89
C ARG A 93 -1.36 -1.94 -7.86
N GLU A 94 -2.10 -2.74 -8.64
CA GLU A 94 -1.90 -4.18 -8.70
C GLU A 94 -0.49 -4.50 -9.21
N ALA A 95 0.25 -5.31 -8.43
CA ALA A 95 1.51 -5.86 -8.86
C ALA A 95 1.27 -6.96 -9.90
N HIS A 96 2.22 -7.17 -10.79
CA HIS A 96 2.13 -8.20 -11.85
C HIS A 96 0.83 -8.10 -12.65
N PRO A 97 0.41 -6.92 -13.12
CA PRO A 97 -0.79 -6.78 -13.92
C PRO A 97 -0.64 -7.58 -15.23
N GLY A 98 -1.71 -8.23 -15.63
CA GLY A 98 -1.69 -9.12 -16.80
C GLY A 98 -1.36 -10.58 -16.50
N GLU A 99 -0.76 -10.91 -15.35
CA GLU A 99 -0.50 -12.30 -14.96
C GLU A 99 -1.70 -12.94 -14.23
N ARG A 100 -2.32 -12.19 -13.32
CA ARG A 100 -3.43 -12.69 -12.49
C ARG A 100 -4.67 -11.82 -12.55
N SER A 101 -4.48 -10.55 -12.80
CA SER A 101 -5.55 -9.57 -12.91
C SER A 101 -5.04 -8.34 -13.67
N HIS A 102 -5.93 -7.55 -14.21
CA HIS A 102 -5.59 -6.25 -14.78
C HIS A 102 -5.57 -5.16 -13.69
N GLN A 103 -4.99 -4.00 -14.01
CA GLN A 103 -5.11 -2.83 -13.14
C GLN A 103 -6.57 -2.39 -13.02
N ALA A 104 -6.97 -2.05 -11.80
CA ALA A 104 -8.27 -1.44 -11.58
C ALA A 104 -8.38 -0.11 -12.35
N LYS A 105 -9.50 0.08 -13.05
CA LYS A 105 -9.78 1.26 -13.86
C LYS A 105 -10.66 2.27 -13.14
N THR A 106 -11.38 1.83 -12.11
CA THR A 106 -12.26 2.66 -11.29
C THR A 106 -11.98 2.42 -9.82
N ILE A 107 -12.38 3.38 -8.97
CA ILE A 107 -12.22 3.23 -7.53
C ILE A 107 -13.06 2.06 -6.99
N ASP A 108 -14.25 1.86 -7.53
CA ASP A 108 -15.13 0.75 -7.14
C ASP A 108 -14.52 -0.61 -7.45
N GLU A 109 -13.89 -0.75 -8.61
CA GLU A 109 -13.16 -1.96 -8.99
C GLU A 109 -11.96 -2.19 -8.07
N LYS A 110 -11.23 -1.12 -7.72
CA LYS A 110 -10.09 -1.18 -6.80
C LYS A 110 -10.50 -1.56 -5.38
N ILE A 111 -11.62 -1.02 -4.90
CA ILE A 111 -12.23 -1.42 -3.61
C ILE A 111 -12.65 -2.89 -3.65
N ALA A 112 -13.23 -3.35 -4.75
CA ALA A 112 -13.62 -4.76 -4.91
C ALA A 112 -12.39 -5.69 -4.83
N TYR A 113 -11.27 -5.31 -5.44
CA TYR A 113 -10.01 -6.05 -5.32
C TYR A 113 -9.47 -6.04 -3.88
N ALA A 114 -9.55 -4.91 -3.19
CA ALA A 114 -9.13 -4.80 -1.80
C ALA A 114 -10.02 -5.63 -0.85
N LYS A 115 -11.32 -5.70 -1.10
CA LYS A 115 -12.25 -6.61 -0.38
C LYS A 115 -11.88 -8.06 -0.60
N ARG A 116 -11.60 -8.43 -1.84
CA ARG A 116 -11.15 -9.78 -2.19
C ARG A 116 -9.82 -10.10 -1.51
N ASN A 117 -8.89 -9.16 -1.48
CA ASN A 117 -7.62 -9.28 -0.77
C ASN A 117 -7.82 -9.60 0.72
N ARG A 118 -8.73 -8.86 1.39
CA ARG A 118 -9.09 -9.13 2.78
C ARG A 118 -9.62 -10.54 2.98
N PHE A 119 -10.54 -10.96 2.12
CA PHE A 119 -11.18 -12.25 2.23
C PHE A 119 -10.21 -13.41 1.93
N ASP A 120 -9.49 -13.35 0.80
CA ASP A 120 -8.64 -14.45 0.32
C ASP A 120 -7.45 -14.71 1.26
N TYR A 121 -6.90 -13.65 1.89
CA TYR A 121 -5.71 -13.75 2.74
C TYR A 121 -5.99 -13.54 4.23
N ASN A 122 -7.23 -13.35 4.61
CA ASN A 122 -7.62 -13.06 6.00
C ASN A 122 -6.87 -11.87 6.60
N GLU A 123 -6.82 -10.76 5.86
CA GLU A 123 -6.15 -9.55 6.31
C GLU A 123 -6.91 -8.87 7.46
N GLN A 124 -6.31 -8.84 8.63
CA GLN A 124 -6.91 -8.31 9.87
C GLN A 124 -6.65 -6.82 10.10
N ARG A 125 -5.72 -6.24 9.36
CA ARG A 125 -5.40 -4.82 9.46
C ARG A 125 -6.44 -3.98 8.74
N LYS A 126 -6.58 -2.71 9.12
CA LYS A 126 -7.37 -1.75 8.34
C LYS A 126 -6.77 -1.63 6.95
N ILE A 127 -7.63 -1.63 5.93
CA ILE A 127 -7.23 -1.38 4.55
C ILE A 127 -7.80 -0.03 4.12
N ALA A 128 -6.94 0.84 3.64
CA ALA A 128 -7.30 2.06 2.93
C ALA A 128 -6.83 1.94 1.47
N VAL A 129 -7.64 2.37 0.55
CA VAL A 129 -7.43 2.21 -0.89
C VAL A 129 -6.96 3.54 -1.46
N ASP A 130 -5.81 3.52 -2.12
CA ASP A 130 -5.28 4.66 -2.88
C ASP A 130 -6.15 4.94 -4.12
N ASP A 131 -6.12 6.14 -4.63
CA ASP A 131 -6.84 6.47 -5.86
C ASP A 131 -6.34 5.66 -7.07
N VAL A 132 -7.10 5.68 -8.15
CA VAL A 132 -6.76 4.91 -9.36
C VAL A 132 -5.47 5.42 -10.02
N LYS A 133 -5.15 6.70 -9.83
CA LYS A 133 -3.91 7.30 -10.33
C LYS A 133 -2.69 6.87 -9.52
N GLY A 134 -2.89 6.37 -8.31
CA GLY A 134 -1.80 5.99 -7.42
C GLY A 134 -1.11 7.19 -6.77
N THR A 135 -1.85 8.20 -6.36
CA THR A 135 -1.29 9.44 -5.80
C THR A 135 -0.43 9.16 -4.58
N TRP A 136 -0.93 8.39 -3.62
CA TRP A 136 -0.13 7.97 -2.47
C TRP A 136 1.04 7.08 -2.90
N HIS A 137 0.79 6.09 -3.75
CA HIS A 137 1.77 5.12 -4.20
C HIS A 137 2.99 5.78 -4.87
N HIS A 138 2.78 6.79 -5.72
CA HIS A 138 3.86 7.53 -6.37
C HIS A 138 4.76 8.27 -5.38
N ASN A 139 4.17 8.87 -4.36
CA ASN A 139 4.91 9.67 -3.37
C ASN A 139 5.52 8.83 -2.25
N TRP A 140 5.07 7.59 -2.08
CA TRP A 140 5.52 6.68 -1.04
C TRP A 140 6.34 5.49 -1.56
N GLY A 141 7.02 5.66 -2.68
CA GLY A 141 8.05 4.74 -3.15
C GLY A 141 7.77 4.01 -4.45
N LEU A 142 6.54 3.98 -4.92
CA LEU A 142 6.14 3.35 -6.19
C LEU A 142 6.61 1.89 -6.33
N LEU A 143 6.79 1.18 -5.22
CA LEU A 143 7.10 -0.25 -5.20
C LEU A 143 5.84 -1.07 -4.90
N PRO A 144 5.76 -2.30 -5.38
CA PRO A 144 4.61 -3.17 -5.14
C PRO A 144 4.35 -3.44 -3.66
N ASN A 145 5.40 -3.41 -2.85
CA ASN A 145 5.34 -3.59 -1.41
C ASN A 145 6.44 -2.78 -0.73
N THR A 146 6.06 -1.95 0.20
CA THR A 146 6.94 -1.22 1.12
C THR A 146 6.33 -1.21 2.51
N VAL A 147 7.17 -1.15 3.54
CA VAL A 147 6.75 -1.04 4.93
C VAL A 147 7.40 0.20 5.54
N TYR A 148 6.60 1.02 6.18
CA TYR A 148 7.04 2.18 6.94
C TYR A 148 6.65 2.02 8.40
N VAL A 149 7.57 2.33 9.30
CA VAL A 149 7.32 2.46 10.73
C VAL A 149 7.47 3.93 11.07
N ILE A 150 6.38 4.57 11.47
CA ILE A 150 6.33 6.00 11.72
C ILE A 150 6.13 6.21 13.22
N ASN A 151 7.01 7.00 13.82
CA ASN A 151 6.94 7.33 15.24
C ASN A 151 5.91 8.45 15.51
N PRO A 152 5.57 8.72 16.80
CA PRO A 152 4.63 9.80 17.14
C PRO A 152 5.06 11.20 16.68
N ASP A 153 6.35 11.43 16.47
CA ASP A 153 6.88 12.71 15.96
C ASP A 153 6.73 12.85 14.44
N GLY A 154 6.21 11.82 13.77
CA GLY A 154 5.97 11.84 12.32
C GLY A 154 7.23 11.57 11.48
N LYS A 155 8.13 10.75 11.99
CA LYS A 155 9.39 10.38 11.30
C LYS A 155 9.48 8.87 11.10
#